data_d37158e879d7f3e24c521787db65681a
#
_entry.id   d37158e879d7f3e24c521787db65681a
#
_cell.length_a   1.000
_cell.length_b   1.000
_cell.length_c   1.000
_cell.angle_alpha   90.00
_cell.angle_beta   90.00
_cell.angle_gamma   90.00
#
_symmetry.space_group_name_H-M   'P 1'
#
loop_
_entity.id
_entity.type
_entity.pdbx_description
1 polymer ?
#
loop_
_entity_poly.entity_id
_entity_poly.type
_entity_poly.pdbx_seq_one_letter_code
_entity_poly.pdbx_strand_id
1 'polypeptide(L)'
;MMKNISALKEVLEIEGVLNGTCNYLLSRMEAGLDYDTALAEAQALGFSEADPSSDVEGYDTMYKLRILSSLAFKQPVLESDISCTGITGVTKSEIAQALSQGQRIKLVAKAARCENGGIVATVRPTAVERDQLLGSLNNGENAIILRTSNAGTLTFSGLGAGGRPTAFSVLSDLMQIYGAQNR
;
A
#
# COMPACT_ATOMS: atom_id res chain seq x y z
N MET A 1 -9.43 13.84 -1.99
CA MET A 1 -8.17 14.33 -1.42
C MET A 1 -7.03 14.36 -2.45
N MET A 2 -6.62 13.24 -3.06
CA MET A 2 -5.56 13.19 -4.09
C MET A 2 -5.76 14.18 -5.25
N LYS A 3 -6.99 14.33 -5.77
CA LYS A 3 -7.29 15.28 -6.85
C LYS A 3 -6.96 16.74 -6.50
N ASN A 4 -7.17 17.15 -5.25
CA ASN A 4 -6.88 18.51 -4.81
C ASN A 4 -5.36 18.73 -4.58
N ILE A 5 -4.65 17.71 -4.11
CA ILE A 5 -3.20 17.76 -3.92
C ILE A 5 -2.50 17.85 -5.28
N SER A 6 -2.90 17.03 -6.24
CA SER A 6 -2.31 17.01 -7.59
C SER A 6 -2.60 18.25 -8.42
N ALA A 7 -3.65 19.02 -8.09
CA ALA A 7 -3.95 20.28 -8.77
C ALA A 7 -2.99 21.42 -8.38
N LEU A 8 -2.47 21.38 -7.15
CA LEU A 8 -1.66 22.46 -6.58
C LEU A 8 -0.16 22.15 -6.55
N LYS A 9 0.25 20.88 -6.69
CA LYS A 9 1.62 20.42 -6.47
C LYS A 9 1.97 19.28 -7.42
N GLU A 10 3.19 19.28 -7.86
CA GLU A 10 3.72 18.15 -8.60
C GLU A 10 4.12 17.03 -7.62
N VAL A 11 3.53 15.86 -7.80
CA VAL A 11 3.95 14.64 -7.10
C VAL A 11 5.11 14.03 -7.87
N LEU A 12 6.22 13.80 -7.19
CA LEU A 12 7.45 13.24 -7.75
C LEU A 12 7.53 11.73 -7.50
N GLU A 13 7.09 11.30 -6.32
CA GLU A 13 7.14 9.90 -5.91
C GLU A 13 5.94 9.56 -5.03
N ILE A 14 5.48 8.32 -5.16
CA ILE A 14 4.50 7.66 -4.31
C ILE A 14 5.17 6.42 -3.74
N GLU A 15 5.06 6.22 -2.44
CA GLU A 15 5.50 4.99 -1.78
C GLU A 15 4.46 4.61 -0.72
N GLY A 16 4.19 3.30 -0.53
CA GLY A 16 3.21 2.92 0.47
C GLY A 16 3.07 1.42 0.70
N VAL A 17 2.42 1.09 1.81
CA VAL A 17 1.86 -0.23 2.12
C VAL A 17 0.35 -0.11 1.93
N LEU A 18 -0.19 -0.74 0.89
CA LEU A 18 -1.55 -0.51 0.40
C LEU A 18 -2.49 -1.70 0.60
N ASN A 19 -1.97 -2.82 1.15
CA ASN A 19 -2.74 -4.04 1.35
C ASN A 19 -2.62 -4.52 2.81
N GLY A 20 -3.76 -4.50 3.52
CA GLY A 20 -3.83 -4.86 4.93
C GLY A 20 -3.63 -6.36 5.17
N THR A 21 -4.10 -7.23 4.27
CA THR A 21 -3.92 -8.68 4.35
C THR A 21 -2.43 -9.04 4.34
N CYS A 22 -1.68 -8.54 3.35
CA CYS A 22 -0.23 -8.77 3.28
C CYS A 22 0.51 -8.22 4.49
N ASN A 23 0.15 -7.02 4.96
CA ASN A 23 0.79 -6.45 6.14
C ASN A 23 0.50 -7.29 7.40
N TYR A 24 -0.73 -7.81 7.54
CA TYR A 24 -1.08 -8.73 8.61
C TYR A 24 -0.25 -10.02 8.55
N LEU A 25 -0.23 -10.70 7.39
CA LEU A 25 0.51 -11.95 7.19
C LEU A 25 2.00 -11.79 7.53
N LEU A 26 2.65 -10.78 6.97
CA LEU A 26 4.06 -10.50 7.24
C LEU A 26 4.31 -10.22 8.73
N SER A 27 3.41 -9.50 9.41
CA SER A 27 3.54 -9.24 10.85
C SER A 27 3.42 -10.52 11.68
N ARG A 28 2.57 -11.47 11.27
CA ARG A 28 2.45 -12.77 11.96
C ARG A 28 3.67 -13.68 11.70
N MET A 29 4.20 -13.64 10.47
CA MET A 29 5.43 -14.36 10.13
C MET A 29 6.65 -13.81 10.91
N GLU A 30 6.73 -12.50 11.13
CA GLU A 30 7.72 -11.87 12.02
C GLU A 30 7.58 -12.37 13.47
N ALA A 31 6.37 -12.65 13.93
CA ALA A 31 6.10 -13.23 15.25
C ALA A 31 6.40 -14.73 15.32
N GLY A 32 6.89 -15.36 14.24
CA GLY A 32 7.38 -16.74 14.19
C GLY A 32 6.41 -17.73 13.53
N LEU A 33 5.20 -17.33 13.12
CA LEU A 33 4.28 -18.21 12.42
C LEU A 33 4.85 -18.57 11.02
N ASP A 34 4.50 -19.75 10.51
CA ASP A 34 4.66 -20.02 9.08
C ASP A 34 3.52 -19.35 8.28
N TYR A 35 3.73 -19.27 6.97
CA TYR A 35 2.79 -18.60 6.07
C TYR A 35 1.38 -19.21 6.15
N ASP A 36 1.26 -20.55 6.11
CA ASP A 36 -0.03 -21.23 6.08
C ASP A 36 -0.82 -21.01 7.38
N THR A 37 -0.13 -21.06 8.52
CA THR A 37 -0.73 -20.75 9.83
C THR A 37 -1.17 -19.29 9.93
N ALA A 38 -0.34 -18.36 9.45
CA ALA A 38 -0.68 -16.94 9.43
C ALA A 38 -1.88 -16.66 8.52
N LEU A 39 -1.98 -17.33 7.37
CA LEU A 39 -3.09 -17.20 6.44
C LEU A 39 -4.38 -17.76 7.04
N ALA A 40 -4.35 -18.95 7.65
CA ALA A 40 -5.52 -19.51 8.32
C ALA A 40 -6.03 -18.60 9.45
N GLU A 41 -5.13 -18.00 10.22
CA GLU A 41 -5.49 -17.02 11.26
C GLU A 41 -6.12 -15.75 10.64
N ALA A 42 -5.54 -15.23 9.55
CA ALA A 42 -6.06 -14.07 8.84
C ALA A 42 -7.49 -14.31 8.31
N GLN A 43 -7.75 -15.48 7.76
CA GLN A 43 -9.07 -15.88 7.28
C GLN A 43 -10.08 -16.00 8.43
N ALA A 44 -9.70 -16.63 9.53
CA ALA A 44 -10.55 -16.78 10.71
C ALA A 44 -10.95 -15.42 11.33
N LEU A 45 -10.06 -14.43 11.26
CA LEU A 45 -10.28 -13.08 11.78
C LEU A 45 -10.91 -12.12 10.75
N GLY A 46 -11.13 -12.56 9.51
CA GLY A 46 -11.72 -11.74 8.46
C GLY A 46 -10.78 -10.71 7.82
N PHE A 47 -9.46 -10.85 8.01
CA PHE A 47 -8.45 -10.06 7.31
C PHE A 47 -8.19 -10.55 5.89
N SER A 48 -8.49 -11.82 5.61
CA SER A 48 -8.31 -12.45 4.30
C SER A 48 -9.57 -13.20 3.89
N GLU A 49 -9.89 -13.16 2.60
CA GLU A 49 -10.93 -13.96 1.99
C GLU A 49 -10.47 -15.42 1.78
N ALA A 50 -11.40 -16.31 1.36
CA ALA A 50 -11.10 -17.71 1.10
C ALA A 50 -10.06 -17.88 -0.03
N ASP A 51 -10.12 -17.05 -1.06
CA ASP A 51 -9.09 -16.94 -2.09
C ASP A 51 -8.27 -15.66 -1.89
N PRO A 52 -7.07 -15.76 -1.31
CA PRO A 52 -6.21 -14.62 -1.03
C PRO A 52 -5.32 -14.21 -2.22
N SER A 53 -5.41 -14.88 -3.37
CA SER A 53 -4.45 -14.77 -4.47
C SER A 53 -4.22 -13.33 -4.91
N SER A 54 -5.27 -12.53 -5.05
CA SER A 54 -5.17 -11.13 -5.44
C SER A 54 -4.33 -10.30 -4.47
N ASP A 55 -4.43 -10.60 -3.17
CA ASP A 55 -3.67 -9.92 -2.12
C ASP A 55 -2.21 -10.40 -2.13
N VAL A 56 -2.00 -11.72 -1.95
CA VAL A 56 -0.68 -12.27 -1.66
C VAL A 56 0.25 -12.28 -2.87
N GLU A 57 -0.29 -12.33 -4.11
CA GLU A 57 0.47 -12.16 -5.34
C GLU A 57 0.74 -10.68 -5.68
N GLY A 58 0.17 -9.75 -4.91
CA GLY A 58 0.41 -8.32 -5.01
C GLY A 58 -0.48 -7.57 -6.02
N TYR A 59 -1.42 -8.26 -6.67
CA TYR A 59 -2.27 -7.64 -7.71
C TYR A 59 -3.16 -6.53 -7.15
N ASP A 60 -3.80 -6.72 -5.98
CA ASP A 60 -4.58 -5.66 -5.33
C ASP A 60 -3.74 -4.40 -5.08
N THR A 61 -2.52 -4.60 -4.60
CA THR A 61 -1.55 -3.51 -4.38
C THR A 61 -1.17 -2.83 -5.70
N MET A 62 -0.96 -3.61 -6.76
CA MET A 62 -0.63 -3.12 -8.10
C MET A 62 -1.77 -2.27 -8.68
N TYR A 63 -3.02 -2.72 -8.57
CA TYR A 63 -4.18 -1.96 -9.06
C TYR A 63 -4.33 -0.63 -8.31
N LYS A 64 -4.14 -0.63 -7.00
CA LYS A 64 -4.15 0.58 -6.18
C LYS A 64 -3.03 1.55 -6.58
N LEU A 65 -1.80 1.04 -6.75
CA LEU A 65 -0.67 1.84 -7.21
C LEU A 65 -0.92 2.45 -8.59
N ARG A 66 -1.45 1.66 -9.55
CA ARG A 66 -1.83 2.13 -10.88
C ARG A 66 -2.78 3.32 -10.83
N ILE A 67 -3.85 3.22 -10.03
CA ILE A 67 -4.83 4.29 -9.86
C ILE A 67 -4.18 5.53 -9.26
N LEU A 68 -3.44 5.36 -8.16
CA LEU A 68 -2.78 6.45 -7.45
C LEU A 68 -1.76 7.17 -8.35
N SER A 69 -0.94 6.40 -9.08
CA SER A 69 0.08 6.92 -9.98
C SER A 69 -0.54 7.67 -11.15
N SER A 70 -1.59 7.12 -11.78
CA SER A 70 -2.28 7.78 -12.88
C SER A 70 -2.87 9.13 -12.46
N LEU A 71 -3.45 9.20 -11.25
CA LEU A 71 -4.01 10.44 -10.71
C LEU A 71 -2.92 11.46 -10.32
N ALA A 72 -1.85 10.99 -9.68
CA ALA A 72 -0.79 11.85 -9.16
C ALA A 72 0.08 12.42 -10.28
N PHE A 73 0.45 11.59 -11.25
CA PHE A 73 1.32 12.00 -12.36
C PHE A 73 0.56 12.58 -13.55
N LYS A 74 -0.79 12.55 -13.49
CA LYS A 74 -1.69 13.09 -14.56
C LYS A 74 -1.43 12.45 -15.93
N GLN A 75 -1.05 11.19 -15.94
CA GLN A 75 -0.86 10.40 -17.15
C GLN A 75 -1.27 8.95 -16.89
N PRO A 76 -1.76 8.20 -17.89
CA PRO A 76 -2.12 6.81 -17.73
C PRO A 76 -0.88 5.98 -17.33
N VAL A 77 -1.05 5.12 -16.33
CA VAL A 77 -0.11 4.06 -15.96
C VAL A 77 -0.81 2.75 -16.19
N LEU A 78 -0.24 1.88 -17.00
CA LEU A 78 -0.81 0.58 -17.32
C LEU A 78 -0.30 -0.49 -16.35
N GLU A 79 -0.98 -1.62 -16.27
CA GLU A 79 -0.54 -2.76 -15.45
C GLU A 79 0.82 -3.30 -15.93
N SER A 80 1.03 -3.31 -17.25
CA SER A 80 2.29 -3.70 -17.88
C SER A 80 3.48 -2.80 -17.51
N ASP A 81 3.23 -1.59 -17.01
CA ASP A 81 4.27 -0.63 -16.61
C ASP A 81 4.72 -0.87 -15.16
N ILE A 82 4.05 -1.77 -14.42
CA ILE A 82 4.30 -2.03 -13.01
C ILE A 82 4.92 -3.42 -12.84
N SER A 83 6.16 -3.49 -12.39
CA SER A 83 6.76 -4.76 -11.97
C SER A 83 6.14 -5.19 -10.64
N CYS A 84 5.49 -6.36 -10.63
CA CYS A 84 4.76 -6.86 -9.47
C CYS A 84 5.33 -8.20 -9.00
N THR A 85 5.63 -8.27 -7.69
CA THR A 85 6.03 -9.49 -6.99
C THR A 85 5.29 -9.53 -5.65
N GLY A 86 4.54 -10.60 -5.38
CA GLY A 86 3.81 -10.80 -4.14
C GLY A 86 4.68 -11.28 -2.99
N ILE A 87 4.03 -11.66 -1.88
CA ILE A 87 4.69 -12.08 -0.65
C ILE A 87 4.86 -13.60 -0.51
N THR A 88 4.31 -14.39 -1.41
CA THR A 88 4.31 -15.87 -1.34
C THR A 88 5.73 -16.48 -1.35
N GLY A 89 6.69 -15.77 -1.95
CA GLY A 89 8.10 -16.16 -1.96
C GLY A 89 8.91 -15.71 -0.74
N VAL A 90 8.33 -14.94 0.18
CA VAL A 90 9.06 -14.43 1.37
C VAL A 90 9.32 -15.56 2.36
N THR A 91 10.58 -15.76 2.67
CA THR A 91 11.05 -16.85 3.55
C THR A 91 11.24 -16.38 5.01
N LYS A 92 11.18 -17.33 5.95
CA LYS A 92 11.52 -17.06 7.36
C LYS A 92 12.95 -16.54 7.53
N SER A 93 13.87 -16.99 6.67
CA SER A 93 15.27 -16.55 6.70
C SER A 93 15.41 -15.08 6.34
N GLU A 94 14.71 -14.63 5.30
CA GLU A 94 14.71 -13.20 4.88
C GLU A 94 14.09 -12.32 5.98
N ILE A 95 12.99 -12.76 6.60
CA ILE A 95 12.38 -12.04 7.72
C ILE A 95 13.36 -11.95 8.91
N ALA A 96 14.00 -13.07 9.30
CA ALA A 96 14.96 -13.07 10.39
C ALA A 96 16.18 -12.18 10.09
N GLN A 97 16.67 -12.20 8.85
CA GLN A 97 17.75 -11.32 8.42
C GLN A 97 17.36 -9.85 8.52
N ALA A 98 16.19 -9.47 8.00
CA ALA A 98 15.71 -8.08 8.10
C ALA A 98 15.59 -7.63 9.58
N LEU A 99 14.97 -8.46 10.43
CA LEU A 99 14.84 -8.17 11.85
C LEU A 99 16.20 -8.00 12.56
N SER A 100 17.21 -8.78 12.21
CA SER A 100 18.56 -8.65 12.77
C SER A 100 19.24 -7.33 12.40
N GLN A 101 18.77 -6.69 11.32
CA GLN A 101 19.26 -5.39 10.83
C GLN A 101 18.39 -4.21 11.30
N GLY A 102 17.41 -4.43 12.18
CA GLY A 102 16.47 -3.41 12.63
C GLY A 102 15.39 -3.06 11.59
N GLN A 103 15.24 -3.91 10.57
CA GLN A 103 14.29 -3.73 9.47
C GLN A 103 13.12 -4.71 9.58
N ARG A 104 12.06 -4.44 8.81
CA ARG A 104 10.89 -5.31 8.63
C ARG A 104 10.58 -5.46 7.15
N ILE A 105 10.11 -6.64 6.75
CA ILE A 105 9.66 -6.85 5.36
C ILE A 105 8.21 -6.37 5.23
N LYS A 106 7.97 -5.50 4.24
CA LYS A 106 6.64 -5.02 3.86
C LYS A 106 6.42 -5.20 2.36
N LEU A 107 5.15 -5.42 1.94
CA LEU A 107 4.81 -5.32 0.52
C LEU A 107 4.71 -3.84 0.16
N VAL A 108 5.75 -3.31 -0.45
CA VAL A 108 5.87 -1.89 -0.77
C VAL A 108 5.47 -1.65 -2.22
N ALA A 109 4.53 -0.74 -2.40
CA ALA A 109 4.18 -0.15 -3.69
C ALA A 109 4.98 1.14 -3.86
N LYS A 110 5.68 1.30 -4.97
CA LYS A 110 6.47 2.50 -5.26
C LYS A 110 6.30 2.91 -6.71
N ALA A 111 6.07 4.21 -6.95
CA ALA A 111 6.10 4.79 -8.28
C ALA A 111 6.79 6.15 -8.25
N ALA A 112 7.68 6.40 -9.19
CA ALA A 112 8.43 7.63 -9.28
C ALA A 112 8.50 8.14 -10.71
N ARG A 113 8.48 9.46 -10.86
CA ARG A 113 8.73 10.13 -12.14
C ARG A 113 10.25 10.18 -12.39
N CYS A 114 10.64 9.71 -13.57
CA CYS A 114 12.03 9.81 -14.04
C CYS A 114 12.30 11.17 -14.67
N GLU A 115 13.58 11.56 -14.77
CA GLU A 115 14.02 12.81 -15.41
C GLU A 115 13.57 12.92 -16.87
N ASN A 116 13.49 11.80 -17.60
CA ASN A 116 13.00 11.74 -18.98
C ASN A 116 11.47 11.82 -19.10
N GLY A 117 10.74 12.04 -17.99
CA GLY A 117 9.27 12.10 -17.95
C GLY A 117 8.57 10.75 -17.86
N GLY A 118 9.29 9.63 -17.95
CA GLY A 118 8.75 8.29 -17.74
C GLY A 118 8.38 8.04 -16.28
N ILE A 119 7.68 6.93 -16.04
CA ILE A 119 7.35 6.45 -14.69
C ILE A 119 7.98 5.09 -14.51
N VAL A 120 8.64 4.88 -13.37
CA VAL A 120 9.04 3.56 -12.88
C VAL A 120 8.12 3.20 -11.73
N ALA A 121 7.48 2.03 -11.81
CA ALA A 121 6.55 1.57 -10.80
C ALA A 121 6.80 0.11 -10.44
N THR A 122 6.78 -0.18 -9.14
CA THR A 122 7.05 -1.51 -8.59
C THR A 122 6.14 -1.83 -7.42
N VAL A 123 5.78 -3.11 -7.28
CA VAL A 123 5.18 -3.70 -6.07
C VAL A 123 6.03 -4.91 -5.71
N ARG A 124 6.62 -4.91 -4.52
CA ARG A 124 7.45 -6.04 -4.09
C ARG A 124 7.69 -6.06 -2.58
N PRO A 125 8.00 -7.23 -1.99
CA PRO A 125 8.53 -7.32 -0.65
C PRO A 125 9.82 -6.49 -0.55
N THR A 126 9.89 -5.63 0.46
CA THR A 126 11.02 -4.71 0.66
C THR A 126 11.33 -4.61 2.15
N ALA A 127 12.60 -4.72 2.51
CA ALA A 127 13.06 -4.43 3.85
C ALA A 127 13.03 -2.91 4.09
N VAL A 128 12.34 -2.49 5.14
CA VAL A 128 12.17 -1.08 5.53
C VAL A 128 12.58 -0.90 6.99
N GLU A 129 13.15 0.26 7.32
CA GLU A 129 13.55 0.58 8.68
C GLU A 129 12.36 0.55 9.64
N ARG A 130 12.52 -0.14 10.77
CA ARG A 130 11.45 -0.39 11.75
C ARG A 130 10.89 0.89 12.36
N ASP A 131 11.72 1.91 12.52
CA ASP A 131 11.39 3.21 13.11
C ASP A 131 10.80 4.20 12.10
N GLN A 132 10.82 3.88 10.81
CA GLN A 132 10.17 4.68 9.77
C GLN A 132 8.68 4.31 9.63
N LEU A 133 7.90 5.22 9.03
CA LEU A 133 6.45 5.08 8.91
C LEU A 133 6.02 3.72 8.36
N LEU A 134 6.59 3.26 7.24
CA LEU A 134 6.18 1.99 6.63
C LEU A 134 6.56 0.79 7.50
N GLY A 135 7.72 0.83 8.16
CA GLY A 135 8.18 -0.21 9.07
C GLY A 135 7.39 -0.26 10.38
N SER A 136 6.84 0.85 10.85
CA SER A 136 6.05 0.91 12.08
C SER A 136 4.64 0.33 11.93
N LEU A 137 4.15 0.16 10.69
CA LEU A 137 2.80 -0.37 10.43
C LEU A 137 2.66 -1.81 10.93
N ASN A 138 1.54 -2.09 11.58
CA ASN A 138 1.22 -3.41 12.11
C ASN A 138 -0.15 -3.88 11.60
N ASN A 139 -0.34 -5.19 11.57
CA ASN A 139 -1.62 -5.82 11.21
C ASN A 139 -2.21 -5.25 9.89
N GLY A 140 -3.46 -4.80 9.91
CA GLY A 140 -4.17 -4.27 8.73
C GLY A 140 -3.96 -2.78 8.44
N GLU A 141 -2.96 -2.14 9.06
CA GLU A 141 -2.65 -0.72 8.82
C GLU A 141 -2.03 -0.50 7.44
N ASN A 142 -2.42 0.59 6.81
CA ASN A 142 -1.91 1.05 5.52
C ASN A 142 -1.33 2.46 5.65
N ALA A 143 -0.37 2.79 4.81
CA ALA A 143 0.13 4.16 4.69
C ALA A 143 0.56 4.48 3.26
N ILE A 144 0.46 5.76 2.91
CA ILE A 144 0.93 6.33 1.65
C ILE A 144 1.83 7.52 1.99
N ILE A 145 2.98 7.57 1.34
CA ILE A 145 3.94 8.66 1.37
C ILE A 145 3.97 9.29 -0.02
N LEU A 146 3.75 10.60 -0.11
CA LEU A 146 3.86 11.37 -1.33
C LEU A 146 5.04 12.34 -1.21
N ARG A 147 6.02 12.24 -2.10
CA ARG A 147 7.06 13.26 -2.24
C ARG A 147 6.64 14.27 -3.29
N THR A 148 6.67 15.54 -2.95
CA THR A 148 6.21 16.62 -3.83
C THR A 148 7.28 17.66 -4.04
N SER A 149 7.24 18.38 -5.17
CA SER A 149 8.22 19.44 -5.50
C SER A 149 8.16 20.64 -4.54
N ASN A 150 6.95 21.01 -4.05
CA ASN A 150 6.77 22.27 -3.33
C ASN A 150 6.28 22.11 -1.88
N ALA A 151 5.74 20.93 -1.49
CA ALA A 151 5.21 20.70 -0.14
C ALA A 151 6.05 19.71 0.68
N GLY A 152 7.19 19.28 0.14
CA GLY A 152 7.97 18.23 0.78
C GLY A 152 7.24 16.90 0.80
N THR A 153 7.34 16.19 1.89
CA THR A 153 6.74 14.86 2.08
C THR A 153 5.39 14.97 2.78
N LEU A 154 4.36 14.39 2.17
CA LEU A 154 3.03 14.25 2.76
C LEU A 154 2.78 12.78 3.06
N THR A 155 2.23 12.49 4.24
CA THR A 155 1.93 11.12 4.68
C THR A 155 0.47 10.97 5.05
N PHE A 156 -0.10 9.83 4.70
CA PHE A 156 -1.46 9.42 5.06
C PHE A 156 -1.41 8.01 5.59
N SER A 157 -1.96 7.76 6.77
CA SER A 157 -2.01 6.44 7.36
C SER A 157 -3.36 6.17 7.99
N GLY A 158 -3.73 4.90 8.07
CA GLY A 158 -4.98 4.46 8.67
C GLY A 158 -5.30 3.01 8.34
N LEU A 159 -6.47 2.57 8.79
CA LEU A 159 -6.99 1.25 8.42
C LEU A 159 -7.44 1.28 6.96
N GLY A 160 -6.91 0.36 6.15
CA GLY A 160 -7.21 0.26 4.72
C GLY A 160 -8.51 -0.51 4.41
N ALA A 161 -9.05 -1.25 5.38
CA ALA A 161 -10.25 -2.08 5.23
C ALA A 161 -11.03 -2.18 6.55
N GLY A 162 -12.25 -2.72 6.48
CA GLY A 162 -13.13 -2.94 7.62
C GLY A 162 -14.47 -2.21 7.47
N GLY A 163 -15.51 -2.67 8.15
CA GLY A 163 -16.87 -2.15 7.99
C GLY A 163 -16.99 -0.65 8.24
N ARG A 164 -16.41 -0.14 9.33
CA ARG A 164 -16.47 1.29 9.68
C ARG A 164 -15.66 2.18 8.72
N PRO A 165 -14.39 1.89 8.38
CA PRO A 165 -13.64 2.66 7.39
C PRO A 165 -14.31 2.69 6.02
N THR A 166 -14.85 1.55 5.56
CA THR A 166 -15.58 1.46 4.30
C THR A 166 -16.85 2.31 4.32
N ALA A 167 -17.65 2.20 5.38
CA ALA A 167 -18.86 3.02 5.54
C ALA A 167 -18.54 4.52 5.58
N PHE A 168 -17.46 4.92 6.23
CA PHE A 168 -16.99 6.31 6.24
C PHE A 168 -16.67 6.81 4.83
N SER A 169 -15.96 6.01 4.03
CA SER A 169 -15.62 6.36 2.64
C SER A 169 -16.88 6.53 1.79
N VAL A 170 -17.82 5.59 1.87
CA VAL A 170 -19.11 5.66 1.14
C VAL A 170 -19.89 6.92 1.52
N LEU A 171 -20.02 7.19 2.82
CA LEU A 171 -20.71 8.39 3.31
C LEU A 171 -20.01 9.69 2.84
N SER A 172 -18.68 9.72 2.85
CA SER A 172 -17.92 10.87 2.37
C SER A 172 -18.16 11.13 0.88
N ASP A 173 -18.20 10.09 0.06
CA ASP A 173 -18.49 10.21 -1.36
C ASP A 173 -19.93 10.68 -1.61
N LEU A 174 -20.91 10.13 -0.89
CA LEU A 174 -22.30 10.59 -0.96
C LEU A 174 -22.42 12.08 -0.59
N MET A 175 -21.77 12.51 0.50
CA MET A 175 -21.78 13.93 0.90
C MET A 175 -21.14 14.84 -0.16
N GLN A 176 -20.09 14.40 -0.85
CA GLN A 176 -19.48 15.16 -1.93
C GLN A 176 -20.43 15.28 -3.14
N ILE A 177 -21.10 14.20 -3.52
CA ILE A 177 -22.06 14.19 -4.63
C ILE A 177 -23.22 15.15 -4.33
N TYR A 178 -23.85 15.04 -3.16
CA TYR A 178 -24.97 15.91 -2.76
C TYR A 178 -24.53 17.36 -2.54
N GLY A 179 -23.37 17.58 -1.95
CA GLY A 179 -22.85 18.93 -1.74
C GLY A 179 -22.44 19.65 -3.02
N ALA A 180 -22.08 18.91 -4.08
CA ALA A 180 -21.79 19.47 -5.40
C ALA A 180 -23.04 19.85 -6.19
N GLN A 181 -24.18 19.17 -5.92
CA GLN A 181 -25.46 19.47 -6.58
C GLN A 181 -26.17 20.72 -6.01
N ASN A 182 -25.78 21.17 -4.83
CA ASN A 182 -26.40 22.30 -4.12
C ASN A 182 -25.53 23.60 -4.16
N ARG A 183 -24.54 23.65 -5.03
CA ARG A 183 -23.72 24.84 -5.33
C ARG A 183 -23.88 25.21 -6.81
#